data_a97f28b57bbfd1c07dd4028f0bf12f18
#
_entry.id   a97f28b57bbfd1c07dd4028f0bf12f18
#
_cell.length_a   1.000
_cell.length_b   1.000
_cell.length_c   1.000
_cell.angle_alpha   90.00
_cell.angle_beta   90.00
_cell.angle_gamma   90.00
#
_symmetry.space_group_name_H-M   'P 1'
#
loop_
_entity.id
_entity.type
_entity.pdbx_description
1 polymer ?
#
loop_
_entity_poly.entity_id
_entity_poly.type
_entity_poly.pdbx_seq_one_letter_code
_entity_poly.pdbx_strand_id
1 'polypeptide(L)'
;MRRVLMVHFVPCVLFGSCAYALIRSGSFSGRGNWSAALPSDWSAVVGSALIVGSGSVVLAMLLYPFQVRAVRVLEGYWDRWSVTARLSGVLIEVQRRRRHALGSRIAVGSDASTQATRVAADAARRLAAVPPEEVLLPTALGNALRLGELSAGERYGLATLASWPRIHMQVSDRLARALHSARTALDTAVNLCWSFLASAVLASTALYDEPVMLWLPLMALLLAALAYKGAVTAAQAYAGLMHIVYDLHRFDLLDALHHPLPDRADEVDTFWQVSQSLAGHPTVDLPYDHGRRPGSFRRGLSDPRDAHGSADT
;
A
#
# COMPACT_ATOMS: atom_id res chain seq x y z
N MET A 1 -20.56 1.19 1.16
CA MET A 1 -20.91 1.52 2.56
C MET A 1 -20.13 0.65 3.58
N ARG A 2 -20.21 -0.67 3.51
CA ARG A 2 -19.54 -1.59 4.47
C ARG A 2 -18.01 -1.38 4.62
N ARG A 3 -17.30 -1.04 3.53
CA ARG A 3 -15.84 -0.78 3.53
C ARG A 3 -15.47 0.50 4.30
N VAL A 4 -16.16 1.61 4.04
CA VAL A 4 -15.89 2.90 4.71
C VAL A 4 -16.08 2.73 6.22
N LEU A 5 -17.09 1.94 6.62
CA LEU A 5 -17.36 1.65 8.01
C LEU A 5 -16.20 0.88 8.67
N MET A 6 -15.69 -0.19 8.04
CA MET A 6 -14.62 -1.01 8.63
C MET A 6 -13.27 -0.29 8.63
N VAL A 7 -12.92 0.41 7.54
CA VAL A 7 -11.60 1.03 7.37
C VAL A 7 -11.42 2.27 8.25
N HIS A 8 -12.47 3.07 8.43
CA HIS A 8 -12.38 4.35 9.14
C HIS A 8 -13.10 4.35 10.49
N PHE A 9 -14.28 3.74 10.56
CA PHE A 9 -15.10 3.78 11.77
C PHE A 9 -14.47 3.03 12.94
N VAL A 10 -13.99 1.80 12.75
CA VAL A 10 -13.38 1.01 13.83
C VAL A 10 -12.18 1.71 14.47
N PRO A 11 -11.18 2.22 13.71
CA PRO A 11 -10.10 3.02 14.30
C PRO A 11 -10.58 4.25 15.06
N CYS A 12 -11.59 4.96 14.53
CA CYS A 12 -12.16 6.13 15.21
C CYS A 12 -12.90 5.75 16.50
N VAL A 13 -13.58 4.61 16.55
CA VAL A 13 -14.22 4.10 17.78
C VAL A 13 -13.17 3.79 18.84
N LEU A 14 -12.07 3.14 18.48
CA LEU A 14 -10.99 2.84 19.41
C LEU A 14 -10.38 4.11 20.01
N PHE A 15 -10.07 5.09 19.18
CA PHE A 15 -9.59 6.40 19.64
C PHE A 15 -10.64 7.13 20.46
N GLY A 16 -11.88 7.19 19.99
CA GLY A 16 -12.99 7.86 20.66
C GLY A 16 -13.30 7.25 22.03
N SER A 17 -13.21 5.90 22.14
CA SER A 17 -13.39 5.22 23.42
C SER A 17 -12.28 5.55 24.41
N CYS A 18 -11.02 5.60 23.95
CA CYS A 18 -9.88 6.02 24.76
C CYS A 18 -10.05 7.47 25.24
N ALA A 19 -10.37 8.38 24.33
CA ALA A 19 -10.59 9.79 24.63
C ALA A 19 -11.76 9.98 25.62
N TYR A 20 -12.86 9.29 25.39
CA TYR A 20 -14.03 9.34 26.27
C TYR A 20 -13.70 8.84 27.70
N ALA A 21 -12.98 7.73 27.83
CA ALA A 21 -12.57 7.18 29.10
C ALA A 21 -11.66 8.16 29.89
N LEU A 22 -10.69 8.78 29.22
CA LEU A 22 -9.79 9.77 29.81
C LEU A 22 -10.53 11.06 30.24
N ILE A 23 -11.49 11.52 29.47
CA ILE A 23 -12.33 12.68 29.82
C ILE A 23 -13.22 12.34 31.03
N ARG A 24 -13.87 11.19 31.00
CA ARG A 24 -14.77 10.76 32.08
C ARG A 24 -14.05 10.49 33.41
N SER A 25 -12.82 10.00 33.35
CA SER A 25 -12.00 9.82 34.55
C SER A 25 -11.51 11.15 35.15
N GLY A 26 -11.54 12.25 34.38
CA GLY A 26 -11.03 13.55 34.84
C GLY A 26 -9.50 13.64 34.82
N SER A 27 -8.80 12.71 34.15
CA SER A 27 -7.31 12.61 34.10
C SER A 27 -6.65 13.86 33.52
N PHE A 28 -7.36 14.74 32.83
CA PHE A 28 -6.81 16.03 32.36
C PHE A 28 -6.77 17.12 33.43
N SER A 29 -7.45 16.92 34.56
CA SER A 29 -7.59 17.91 35.64
C SER A 29 -6.87 17.49 36.92
N GLY A 30 -6.07 16.42 36.88
CA GLY A 30 -5.38 15.80 38.00
C GLY A 30 -5.58 14.30 38.01
N ARG A 31 -5.34 13.65 39.16
CA ARG A 31 -5.48 12.19 39.27
C ARG A 31 -6.87 11.72 38.89
N GLY A 32 -6.95 10.80 37.94
CA GLY A 32 -8.17 10.29 37.40
C GLY A 32 -8.98 9.41 38.34
N ASN A 33 -10.28 9.63 38.42
CA ASN A 33 -11.20 8.70 39.05
C ASN A 33 -11.71 7.67 38.09
N TRP A 34 -11.01 6.54 37.99
CA TRP A 34 -11.31 5.48 37.03
C TRP A 34 -12.65 4.77 37.30
N SER A 35 -13.14 4.79 38.55
CA SER A 35 -14.47 4.27 38.85
C SER A 35 -15.59 5.11 38.20
N ALA A 36 -15.37 6.42 38.01
CA ALA A 36 -16.29 7.29 37.31
C ALA A 36 -16.28 7.13 35.79
N ALA A 37 -15.19 6.58 35.23
CA ALA A 37 -15.08 6.29 33.80
C ALA A 37 -15.89 5.06 33.39
N LEU A 38 -16.13 4.14 34.31
CA LEU A 38 -16.94 2.95 34.06
C LEU A 38 -18.43 3.28 34.17
N PRO A 39 -19.27 2.85 33.22
CA PRO A 39 -20.70 3.05 33.30
C PRO A 39 -21.29 2.25 34.47
N SER A 40 -22.11 2.88 35.32
CA SER A 40 -22.70 2.29 36.52
C SER A 40 -23.96 1.46 36.24
N ASP A 41 -24.63 1.76 35.15
CA ASP A 41 -25.91 1.15 34.78
C ASP A 41 -26.03 0.97 33.26
N TRP A 42 -27.07 0.25 32.81
CA TRP A 42 -27.30 -0.01 31.39
C TRP A 42 -27.60 1.27 30.58
N SER A 43 -28.24 2.25 31.18
CA SER A 43 -28.55 3.52 30.53
C SER A 43 -27.27 4.33 30.27
N ALA A 44 -26.31 4.31 31.19
CA ALA A 44 -24.98 4.92 31.01
C ALA A 44 -24.15 4.19 29.95
N VAL A 45 -24.25 2.85 29.84
CA VAL A 45 -23.61 2.07 28.73
C VAL A 45 -24.16 2.53 27.39
N VAL A 46 -25.47 2.58 27.21
CA VAL A 46 -26.12 3.01 25.97
C VAL A 46 -25.76 4.45 25.64
N GLY A 47 -25.83 5.35 26.61
CA GLY A 47 -25.46 6.76 26.45
C GLY A 47 -24.02 6.94 25.99
N SER A 48 -23.07 6.25 26.62
CA SER A 48 -21.65 6.30 26.25
C SER A 48 -21.41 5.73 24.86
N ALA A 49 -22.05 4.61 24.51
CA ALA A 49 -21.94 4.00 23.19
C ALA A 49 -22.50 4.92 22.09
N LEU A 50 -23.60 5.64 22.34
CA LEU A 50 -24.14 6.62 21.40
C LEU A 50 -23.22 7.82 21.21
N ILE A 51 -22.63 8.37 22.29
CA ILE A 51 -21.68 9.49 22.23
C ILE A 51 -20.43 9.08 21.44
N VAL A 52 -19.80 7.97 21.84
CA VAL A 52 -18.60 7.47 21.15
C VAL A 52 -18.91 7.09 19.71
N GLY A 53 -20.03 6.39 19.46
CA GLY A 53 -20.43 5.96 18.13
C GLY A 53 -20.70 7.13 17.19
N SER A 54 -21.51 8.09 17.60
CA SER A 54 -21.82 9.28 16.78
C SER A 54 -20.58 10.15 16.54
N GLY A 55 -19.79 10.41 17.58
CA GLY A 55 -18.53 11.14 17.45
C GLY A 55 -17.55 10.43 16.51
N SER A 56 -17.47 9.09 16.56
CA SER A 56 -16.62 8.30 15.66
C SER A 56 -17.08 8.34 14.22
N VAL A 57 -18.38 8.38 13.94
CA VAL A 57 -18.91 8.56 12.58
C VAL A 57 -18.49 9.91 12.02
N VAL A 58 -18.68 10.99 12.79
CA VAL A 58 -18.29 12.35 12.37
C VAL A 58 -16.79 12.41 12.12
N LEU A 59 -15.98 11.88 13.05
CA LEU A 59 -14.53 11.85 12.91
C LEU A 59 -14.08 11.05 11.68
N ALA A 60 -14.67 9.88 11.42
CA ALA A 60 -14.41 9.07 10.26
C ALA A 60 -14.71 9.80 8.94
N MET A 61 -15.83 10.55 8.88
CA MET A 61 -16.18 11.36 7.72
C MET A 61 -15.19 12.51 7.50
N LEU A 62 -14.75 13.18 8.57
CA LEU A 62 -13.77 14.27 8.49
C LEU A 62 -12.38 13.77 8.09
N LEU A 63 -11.96 12.59 8.51
CA LEU A 63 -10.64 12.02 8.19
C LEU A 63 -10.59 11.34 6.83
N TYR A 64 -11.72 10.94 6.27
CA TYR A 64 -11.78 10.23 4.99
C TYR A 64 -10.98 10.91 3.85
N PRO A 65 -11.11 12.23 3.58
CA PRO A 65 -10.36 12.89 2.50
C PRO A 65 -8.85 12.94 2.76
N PHE A 66 -8.40 12.73 3.99
CA PHE A 66 -6.98 12.76 4.35
C PHE A 66 -6.29 11.39 4.27
N GLN A 67 -7.01 10.32 3.89
CA GLN A 67 -6.49 8.96 3.85
C GLN A 67 -5.18 8.84 3.05
N VAL A 68 -5.13 9.43 1.85
CA VAL A 68 -3.93 9.40 1.00
C VAL A 68 -2.75 10.10 1.68
N ARG A 69 -3.01 11.22 2.37
CA ARG A 69 -1.96 11.94 3.12
C ARG A 69 -1.47 11.13 4.32
N ALA A 70 -2.38 10.45 5.03
CA ALA A 70 -2.04 9.59 6.16
C ALA A 70 -1.10 8.44 5.74
N VAL A 71 -1.37 7.80 4.60
CA VAL A 71 -0.49 6.78 4.01
C VAL A 71 0.85 7.39 3.64
N ARG A 72 0.90 8.52 2.91
CA ARG A 72 2.14 9.18 2.48
C ARG A 72 3.05 9.60 3.62
N VAL A 73 2.48 10.04 4.74
CA VAL A 73 3.28 10.36 5.94
C VAL A 73 3.95 9.09 6.50
N LEU A 74 3.25 7.95 6.55
CA LEU A 74 3.84 6.69 6.98
C LEU A 74 4.79 6.07 5.93
N GLU A 75 4.65 6.41 4.65
CA GLU A 75 5.60 6.07 3.58
C GLU A 75 6.94 6.78 3.74
N GLY A 76 6.95 7.95 4.37
CA GLY A 76 8.17 8.71 4.63
C GLY A 76 8.47 9.81 3.63
N TYR A 77 7.48 10.33 2.91
CA TYR A 77 7.64 11.53 2.07
C TYR A 77 7.71 12.79 2.93
N TRP A 78 8.84 12.97 3.63
CA TRP A 78 9.04 14.04 4.63
C TRP A 78 9.96 15.15 4.16
N ASP A 79 10.33 15.17 2.89
CA ASP A 79 11.38 16.06 2.35
C ASP A 79 10.95 17.54 2.27
N ARG A 80 9.68 17.82 2.53
CA ARG A 80 9.11 19.17 2.42
C ARG A 80 9.65 20.17 3.45
N TRP A 81 10.10 19.72 4.62
CA TRP A 81 10.54 20.56 5.73
C TRP A 81 11.95 20.17 6.14
N SER A 82 12.81 21.13 6.42
CA SER A 82 14.24 20.88 6.71
C SER A 82 14.50 19.93 7.89
N VAL A 83 13.64 19.98 8.91
CA VAL A 83 13.76 19.10 10.09
C VAL A 83 13.39 17.67 9.73
N THR A 84 12.26 17.50 9.04
CA THR A 84 11.79 16.17 8.62
C THR A 84 12.69 15.56 7.54
N ALA A 85 13.30 16.39 6.67
CA ALA A 85 14.29 15.95 5.69
C ALA A 85 15.56 15.39 6.36
N ARG A 86 16.04 16.02 7.46
CA ARG A 86 17.18 15.48 8.23
C ARG A 86 16.84 14.13 8.87
N LEU A 87 15.64 14.01 9.46
CA LEU A 87 15.18 12.74 10.03
C LEU A 87 15.05 11.66 8.95
N SER A 88 14.51 12.01 7.77
CA SER A 88 14.43 11.14 6.60
C SER A 88 15.83 10.62 6.22
N GLY A 89 16.84 11.50 6.12
CA GLY A 89 18.21 11.09 5.81
C GLY A 89 18.79 10.09 6.81
N VAL A 90 18.61 10.32 8.11
CA VAL A 90 19.05 9.38 9.16
C VAL A 90 18.36 8.02 9.03
N LEU A 91 17.05 8.01 8.79
CA LEU A 91 16.30 6.76 8.66
C LEU A 91 16.63 6.01 7.35
N ILE A 92 16.89 6.71 6.24
CA ILE A 92 17.39 6.11 5.01
C ILE A 92 18.74 5.42 5.26
N GLU A 93 19.64 6.06 6.00
CA GLU A 93 20.93 5.45 6.36
C GLU A 93 20.73 4.18 7.21
N VAL A 94 19.76 4.16 8.13
CA VAL A 94 19.40 2.93 8.89
C VAL A 94 18.89 1.84 7.94
N GLN A 95 18.06 2.19 6.94
CA GLN A 95 17.58 1.20 5.95
C GLN A 95 18.73 0.69 5.07
N ARG A 96 19.66 1.57 4.66
CA ARG A 96 20.87 1.18 3.90
C ARG A 96 21.71 0.18 4.69
N ARG A 97 22.00 0.45 5.96
CA ARG A 97 22.74 -0.46 6.84
C ARG A 97 22.04 -1.81 7.00
N ARG A 98 20.71 -1.82 7.15
CA ARG A 98 19.92 -3.07 7.19
C ARG A 98 20.05 -3.86 5.88
N ARG A 99 19.99 -3.16 4.74
CA ARG A 99 20.18 -3.78 3.42
C ARG A 99 21.57 -4.40 3.30
N HIS A 100 22.63 -3.68 3.65
CA HIS A 100 24.01 -4.20 3.66
C HIS A 100 24.17 -5.41 4.59
N ALA A 101 23.58 -5.36 5.78
CA ALA A 101 23.61 -6.47 6.73
C ALA A 101 22.86 -7.72 6.21
N LEU A 102 21.85 -7.57 5.37
CA LEU A 102 21.21 -8.68 4.68
C LEU A 102 22.11 -9.21 3.56
N GLY A 103 22.73 -8.33 2.76
CA GLY A 103 23.66 -8.68 1.71
C GLY A 103 24.85 -9.50 2.21
N SER A 104 25.45 -9.09 3.33
CA SER A 104 26.58 -9.81 3.94
C SER A 104 26.24 -11.24 4.42
N ARG A 105 24.96 -11.50 4.75
CA ARG A 105 24.48 -12.83 5.17
C ARG A 105 24.22 -13.79 3.99
N ILE A 106 24.17 -13.28 2.76
CA ILE A 106 23.94 -14.10 1.56
C ILE A 106 25.24 -14.73 1.09
N ALA A 107 26.39 -14.10 1.34
CA ALA A 107 27.72 -14.62 0.97
C ALA A 107 28.08 -15.84 1.86
N VAL A 108 27.72 -17.02 1.37
CA VAL A 108 27.97 -18.30 2.04
C VAL A 108 28.96 -19.07 1.19
N GLY A 109 30.05 -19.57 1.81
CA GLY A 109 31.04 -20.39 1.11
C GLY A 109 30.51 -21.76 0.64
N SER A 110 31.17 -22.39 -0.30
CA SER A 110 30.79 -23.70 -0.89
C SER A 110 30.61 -24.83 0.14
N ASP A 111 31.28 -24.73 1.28
CA ASP A 111 31.24 -25.75 2.35
C ASP A 111 30.32 -25.42 3.52
N ALA A 112 29.33 -24.56 3.26
CA ALA A 112 28.45 -24.09 4.29
C ALA A 112 27.49 -25.17 4.83
N SER A 113 27.25 -25.14 6.13
CA SER A 113 26.26 -26.01 6.76
C SER A 113 24.85 -25.75 6.23
N THR A 114 23.99 -26.78 6.30
CA THR A 114 22.54 -26.65 5.92
C THR A 114 21.85 -25.48 6.64
N GLN A 115 22.25 -25.19 7.88
CA GLN A 115 21.71 -24.05 8.63
C GLN A 115 22.16 -22.71 8.02
N ALA A 116 23.44 -22.57 7.65
CA ALA A 116 23.96 -21.37 7.01
C ALA A 116 23.27 -21.11 5.66
N THR A 117 23.04 -22.16 4.87
CA THR A 117 22.30 -22.08 3.60
C THR A 117 20.85 -21.59 3.80
N ARG A 118 20.15 -22.07 4.84
CA ARG A 118 18.80 -21.59 5.19
C ARG A 118 18.80 -20.13 5.60
N VAL A 119 19.76 -19.70 6.41
CA VAL A 119 19.89 -18.29 6.83
C VAL A 119 20.18 -17.39 5.63
N ALA A 120 21.06 -17.83 4.71
CA ALA A 120 21.36 -17.10 3.48
C ALA A 120 20.12 -16.98 2.58
N ALA A 121 19.37 -18.07 2.40
CA ALA A 121 18.13 -18.07 1.63
C ALA A 121 17.04 -17.14 2.24
N ASP A 122 16.94 -17.09 3.57
CA ASP A 122 16.03 -16.16 4.25
C ASP A 122 16.51 -14.71 4.08
N ALA A 123 17.81 -14.45 4.20
CA ALA A 123 18.39 -13.12 3.96
C ALA A 123 18.19 -12.67 2.52
N ALA A 124 18.33 -13.56 1.53
CA ALA A 124 18.08 -13.28 0.12
C ALA A 124 16.61 -12.89 -0.14
N ARG A 125 15.65 -13.65 0.44
CA ARG A 125 14.23 -13.31 0.34
C ARG A 125 13.92 -11.95 0.95
N ARG A 126 14.49 -11.64 2.12
CA ARG A 126 14.32 -10.33 2.78
C ARG A 126 14.96 -9.20 1.98
N LEU A 127 16.13 -9.44 1.38
CA LEU A 127 16.79 -8.45 0.53
C LEU A 127 16.00 -8.18 -0.74
N ALA A 128 15.43 -9.21 -1.35
CA ALA A 128 14.54 -9.07 -2.51
C ALA A 128 13.26 -8.28 -2.22
N ALA A 129 12.86 -8.16 -0.94
CA ALA A 129 11.72 -7.37 -0.50
C ALA A 129 12.06 -5.90 -0.17
N VAL A 130 13.29 -5.45 -0.45
CA VAL A 130 13.76 -4.08 -0.22
C VAL A 130 14.22 -3.48 -1.54
N PRO A 131 13.81 -2.24 -1.89
CA PRO A 131 14.21 -1.61 -3.15
C PRO A 131 15.72 -1.34 -3.22
N PRO A 132 16.28 -1.04 -4.42
CA PRO A 132 17.67 -0.61 -4.59
C PRO A 132 18.01 0.62 -3.74
N GLU A 133 19.30 0.86 -3.48
CA GLU A 133 19.74 1.94 -2.58
C GLU A 133 19.36 3.33 -3.05
N GLU A 134 19.33 3.55 -4.36
CA GLU A 134 19.09 4.83 -5.02
C GLU A 134 17.67 5.36 -4.77
N VAL A 135 16.74 4.44 -4.46
CA VAL A 135 15.30 4.75 -4.30
C VAL A 135 14.76 4.36 -2.93
N LEU A 136 15.65 4.16 -1.94
CA LEU A 136 15.27 3.85 -0.57
C LEU A 136 14.48 4.99 0.06
N LEU A 137 13.38 4.63 0.71
CA LEU A 137 12.58 5.52 1.54
C LEU A 137 12.91 5.29 3.04
N PRO A 138 12.64 6.29 3.90
CA PRO A 138 12.99 6.22 5.32
C PRO A 138 12.21 5.15 6.09
N THR A 139 11.08 4.68 5.56
CA THR A 139 10.20 3.74 6.25
C THR A 139 10.10 2.40 5.56
N ALA A 140 9.82 1.34 6.32
CA ALA A 140 9.59 0.01 5.75
C ALA A 140 8.31 -0.06 4.88
N LEU A 141 7.27 0.73 5.24
CA LEU A 141 6.05 0.82 4.45
C LEU A 141 6.33 1.46 3.08
N GLY A 142 7.04 2.60 3.08
CA GLY A 142 7.43 3.26 1.84
C GLY A 142 8.28 2.36 0.95
N ASN A 143 9.25 1.66 1.52
CA ASN A 143 10.08 0.71 0.77
C ASN A 143 9.28 -0.45 0.18
N ALA A 144 8.28 -0.98 0.89
CA ALA A 144 7.41 -2.04 0.37
C ALA A 144 6.56 -1.56 -0.83
N LEU A 145 6.00 -0.35 -0.76
CA LEU A 145 5.21 0.22 -1.85
C LEU A 145 6.11 0.63 -3.04
N ARG A 146 7.28 1.24 -2.77
CA ARG A 146 8.23 1.61 -3.83
C ARG A 146 8.76 0.40 -4.59
N LEU A 147 9.07 -0.70 -3.88
CA LEU A 147 9.42 -1.95 -4.54
C LEU A 147 8.27 -2.48 -5.42
N GLY A 148 7.03 -2.31 -4.96
CA GLY A 148 5.85 -2.67 -5.75
C GLY A 148 5.77 -1.91 -7.07
N GLU A 149 6.05 -0.60 -7.06
CA GLU A 149 6.09 0.23 -8.27
C GLU A 149 7.21 -0.20 -9.23
N LEU A 150 8.42 -0.42 -8.68
CA LEU A 150 9.59 -0.86 -9.46
C LEU A 150 9.40 -2.23 -10.09
N SER A 151 8.81 -3.16 -9.34
CA SER A 151 8.60 -4.53 -9.81
C SER A 151 7.39 -4.68 -10.73
N ALA A 152 6.47 -3.73 -10.72
CA ALA A 152 5.27 -3.71 -11.58
C ALA A 152 5.59 -3.10 -12.96
N GLY A 153 5.21 -1.86 -13.19
CA GLY A 153 5.35 -1.20 -14.49
C GLY A 153 6.77 -0.80 -14.83
N GLU A 154 7.52 -0.26 -13.86
CA GLU A 154 8.83 0.35 -14.14
C GLU A 154 9.84 -0.65 -14.71
N ARG A 155 9.76 -1.93 -14.37
CA ARG A 155 10.61 -2.97 -14.97
C ARG A 155 10.37 -3.19 -16.46
N TYR A 156 9.22 -2.77 -16.97
CA TYR A 156 8.86 -2.82 -18.39
C TYR A 156 9.00 -1.46 -19.11
N GLY A 157 9.53 -0.44 -18.42
CA GLY A 157 9.58 0.93 -18.93
C GLY A 157 8.30 1.73 -18.72
N LEU A 158 7.25 1.14 -18.12
CA LEU A 158 6.01 1.83 -17.81
C LEU A 158 6.11 2.59 -16.47
N ALA A 159 5.82 3.89 -16.47
CA ALA A 159 5.62 4.63 -15.23
C ALA A 159 4.39 4.09 -14.51
N THR A 160 4.59 3.31 -13.45
CA THR A 160 3.53 2.58 -12.75
C THR A 160 2.38 3.50 -12.32
N LEU A 161 2.68 4.66 -11.74
CA LEU A 161 1.65 5.59 -11.26
C LEU A 161 0.84 6.23 -12.41
N ALA A 162 1.46 6.47 -13.56
CA ALA A 162 0.79 7.06 -14.73
C ALA A 162 -0.07 6.03 -15.48
N SER A 163 0.41 4.81 -15.60
CA SER A 163 -0.27 3.74 -16.38
C SER A 163 -1.33 2.98 -15.56
N TRP A 164 -1.19 2.94 -14.23
CA TRP A 164 -2.06 2.19 -13.31
C TRP A 164 -3.57 2.42 -13.52
N PRO A 165 -4.08 3.68 -13.59
CA PRO A 165 -5.52 3.90 -13.76
C PRO A 165 -6.10 3.26 -15.02
N ARG A 166 -5.28 3.15 -16.07
CA ARG A 166 -5.68 2.63 -17.39
C ARG A 166 -5.61 1.11 -17.42
N ILE A 167 -4.52 0.53 -16.90
CA ILE A 167 -4.36 -0.92 -16.79
C ILE A 167 -5.41 -1.49 -15.83
N HIS A 168 -5.71 -0.82 -14.73
CA HIS A 168 -6.71 -1.28 -13.76
C HIS A 168 -8.11 -1.45 -14.38
N MET A 169 -8.42 -0.73 -15.45
CA MET A 169 -9.68 -0.86 -16.19
C MET A 169 -9.77 -2.19 -16.98
N GLN A 170 -8.62 -2.80 -17.30
CA GLN A 170 -8.54 -4.06 -18.07
C GLN A 170 -8.50 -5.30 -17.18
N VAL A 171 -8.34 -5.10 -15.87
CA VAL A 171 -8.17 -6.20 -14.90
C VAL A 171 -9.46 -6.99 -14.73
N SER A 172 -9.35 -8.32 -14.69
CA SER A 172 -10.49 -9.20 -14.43
C SER A 172 -11.10 -8.95 -13.04
N ASP A 173 -12.42 -9.14 -12.90
CA ASP A 173 -13.16 -8.95 -11.64
C ASP A 173 -12.54 -9.71 -10.46
N ARG A 174 -11.99 -10.90 -10.71
CA ARG A 174 -11.35 -11.71 -9.65
C ARG A 174 -10.10 -11.03 -9.11
N LEU A 175 -9.24 -10.55 -10.01
CA LEU A 175 -7.99 -9.87 -9.63
C LEU A 175 -8.27 -8.49 -9.05
N ALA A 176 -9.26 -7.75 -9.59
CA ALA A 176 -9.73 -6.49 -9.04
C ALA A 176 -10.23 -6.64 -7.59
N ARG A 177 -10.97 -7.71 -7.27
CA ARG A 177 -11.39 -8.00 -5.89
C ARG A 177 -10.21 -8.29 -4.96
N ALA A 178 -9.21 -9.04 -5.43
CA ALA A 178 -8.00 -9.32 -4.64
C ALA A 178 -7.20 -8.03 -4.34
N LEU A 179 -6.98 -7.19 -5.35
CA LEU A 179 -6.36 -5.87 -5.21
C LEU A 179 -7.12 -4.98 -4.22
N HIS A 180 -8.45 -4.95 -4.36
CA HIS A 180 -9.31 -4.18 -3.48
C HIS A 180 -9.23 -4.68 -2.02
N SER A 181 -9.17 -6.00 -1.80
CA SER A 181 -9.01 -6.59 -0.48
C SER A 181 -7.66 -6.23 0.15
N ALA A 182 -6.56 -6.37 -0.61
CA ALA A 182 -5.22 -6.01 -0.14
C ALA A 182 -5.11 -4.50 0.17
N ARG A 183 -5.67 -3.63 -0.69
CA ARG A 183 -5.73 -2.19 -0.44
C ARG A 183 -6.55 -1.86 0.81
N THR A 184 -7.68 -2.53 1.01
CA THR A 184 -8.52 -2.34 2.21
C THR A 184 -7.78 -2.74 3.48
N ALA A 185 -7.03 -3.86 3.45
CA ALA A 185 -6.20 -4.29 4.57
C ALA A 185 -5.10 -3.26 4.90
N LEU A 186 -4.42 -2.71 3.88
CA LEU A 186 -3.43 -1.66 4.03
C LEU A 186 -4.04 -0.41 4.69
N ASP A 187 -5.14 0.11 4.12
CA ASP A 187 -5.82 1.31 4.61
C ASP A 187 -6.29 1.14 6.07
N THR A 188 -6.84 -0.04 6.41
CA THR A 188 -7.26 -0.36 7.77
C THR A 188 -6.07 -0.37 8.75
N ALA A 189 -4.98 -1.02 8.38
CA ALA A 189 -3.79 -1.11 9.22
C ALA A 189 -3.14 0.27 9.44
N VAL A 190 -3.09 1.13 8.41
CA VAL A 190 -2.62 2.52 8.50
C VAL A 190 -3.51 3.33 9.46
N ASN A 191 -4.82 3.23 9.34
CA ASN A 191 -5.75 3.96 10.21
C ASN A 191 -5.68 3.48 11.66
N LEU A 192 -5.53 2.17 11.90
CA LEU A 192 -5.28 1.63 13.24
C LEU A 192 -3.97 2.15 13.82
N CYS A 193 -2.90 2.20 13.03
CA CYS A 193 -1.62 2.77 13.46
C CYS A 193 -1.79 4.21 13.92
N TRP A 194 -2.45 5.06 13.13
CA TRP A 194 -2.72 6.45 13.49
C TRP A 194 -3.61 6.59 14.71
N SER A 195 -4.66 5.77 14.81
CA SER A 195 -5.56 5.75 15.96
C SER A 195 -4.82 5.43 17.26
N PHE A 196 -3.96 4.39 17.25
CA PHE A 196 -3.17 4.03 18.44
C PHE A 196 -2.07 5.05 18.75
N LEU A 197 -1.41 5.66 17.74
CA LEU A 197 -0.46 6.75 17.96
C LEU A 197 -1.14 7.96 18.62
N ALA A 198 -2.31 8.37 18.09
CA ALA A 198 -3.08 9.46 18.67
C ALA A 198 -3.53 9.13 20.09
N SER A 199 -3.98 7.90 20.36
CA SER A 199 -4.34 7.44 21.69
C SER A 199 -3.14 7.43 22.64
N ALA A 200 -1.95 7.04 22.17
CA ALA A 200 -0.74 7.07 22.98
C ALA A 200 -0.35 8.49 23.38
N VAL A 201 -0.40 9.44 22.44
CA VAL A 201 -0.14 10.87 22.73
C VAL A 201 -1.16 11.41 23.71
N LEU A 202 -2.46 11.16 23.47
CA LEU A 202 -3.53 11.62 24.33
C LEU A 202 -3.41 11.04 25.75
N ALA A 203 -3.15 9.72 25.87
CA ALA A 203 -2.97 9.07 27.16
C ALA A 203 -1.69 9.56 27.88
N SER A 204 -0.59 9.81 27.14
CA SER A 204 0.63 10.36 27.75
C SER A 204 0.42 11.77 28.31
N THR A 205 -0.39 12.61 27.66
CA THR A 205 -0.71 13.96 28.15
C THR A 205 -1.71 13.96 29.28
N ALA A 206 -2.64 12.99 29.32
CA ALA A 206 -3.64 12.89 30.37
C ALA A 206 -3.11 12.24 31.66
N LEU A 207 -2.14 11.33 31.53
CA LEU A 207 -1.66 10.48 32.64
C LEU A 207 -0.23 10.84 33.10
N TYR A 208 0.26 12.03 32.77
CA TYR A 208 1.64 12.42 33.07
C TYR A 208 1.93 12.44 34.57
N ASP A 209 0.94 12.67 35.44
CA ASP A 209 1.00 12.71 36.89
C ASP A 209 0.59 11.37 37.54
N GLU A 210 0.24 10.35 36.77
CA GLU A 210 -0.13 9.01 37.23
C GLU A 210 0.85 7.93 36.73
N PRO A 211 2.04 7.78 37.35
CA PRO A 211 3.06 6.85 36.85
C PRO A 211 2.60 5.39 36.83
N VAL A 212 1.65 5.01 37.66
CA VAL A 212 1.06 3.66 37.69
C VAL A 212 0.27 3.38 36.40
N MET A 213 -0.27 4.40 35.72
CA MET A 213 -1.07 4.25 34.51
C MET A 213 -0.27 4.43 33.21
N LEU A 214 1.05 4.69 33.28
CA LEU A 214 1.91 4.86 32.09
C LEU A 214 2.01 3.61 31.22
N TRP A 215 1.56 2.45 31.69
CA TRP A 215 1.45 1.26 30.86
C TRP A 215 0.40 1.41 29.73
N LEU A 216 -0.62 2.27 29.89
CA LEU A 216 -1.66 2.51 28.87
C LEU A 216 -1.08 3.15 27.59
N PRO A 217 -0.35 4.29 27.65
CA PRO A 217 0.30 4.83 26.46
C PRO A 217 1.36 3.88 25.88
N LEU A 218 2.09 3.11 26.71
CA LEU A 218 3.03 2.10 26.22
C LEU A 218 2.31 0.97 25.46
N MET A 219 1.18 0.50 25.94
CA MET A 219 0.35 -0.49 25.26
C MET A 219 -0.18 0.07 23.94
N ALA A 220 -0.64 1.32 23.91
CA ALA A 220 -1.08 1.97 22.67
C ALA A 220 0.07 2.07 21.65
N LEU A 221 1.30 2.40 22.08
CA LEU A 221 2.48 2.39 21.20
C LEU A 221 2.81 0.99 20.68
N LEU A 222 2.69 -0.05 21.51
CA LEU A 222 2.87 -1.44 21.08
C LEU A 222 1.85 -1.82 20.01
N LEU A 223 0.57 -1.48 20.22
CA LEU A 223 -0.50 -1.74 19.27
C LEU A 223 -0.29 -0.94 17.96
N ALA A 224 0.20 0.30 18.04
CA ALA A 224 0.59 1.09 16.88
C ALA A 224 1.71 0.41 16.08
N ALA A 225 2.74 -0.12 16.76
CA ALA A 225 3.83 -0.85 16.12
C ALA A 225 3.35 -2.16 15.46
N LEU A 226 2.43 -2.88 16.08
CA LEU A 226 1.80 -4.07 15.48
C LEU A 226 0.96 -3.71 14.25
N ALA A 227 0.14 -2.65 14.34
CA ALA A 227 -0.64 -2.14 13.22
C ALA A 227 0.26 -1.68 12.06
N TYR A 228 1.38 -1.00 12.36
CA TYR A 228 2.38 -0.62 11.36
C TYR A 228 3.01 -1.83 10.65
N LYS A 229 3.37 -2.90 11.39
CA LYS A 229 3.83 -4.16 10.78
C LYS A 229 2.75 -4.78 9.89
N GLY A 230 1.49 -4.75 10.32
CA GLY A 230 0.36 -5.17 9.51
C GLY A 230 0.24 -4.37 8.21
N ALA A 231 0.43 -3.04 8.27
CA ALA A 231 0.45 -2.17 7.09
C ALA A 231 1.57 -2.54 6.11
N VAL A 232 2.79 -2.81 6.60
CA VAL A 232 3.91 -3.26 5.75
C VAL A 232 3.60 -4.59 5.07
N THR A 233 3.04 -5.56 5.79
CA THR A 233 2.67 -6.87 5.21
C THR A 233 1.56 -6.72 4.16
N ALA A 234 0.55 -5.89 4.42
CA ALA A 234 -0.52 -5.60 3.46
C ALA A 234 0.00 -4.86 2.22
N ALA A 235 0.96 -3.94 2.39
CA ALA A 235 1.64 -3.27 1.27
C ALA A 235 2.41 -4.24 0.39
N GLN A 236 3.13 -5.19 0.97
CA GLN A 236 3.84 -6.24 0.23
C GLN A 236 2.87 -7.14 -0.55
N ALA A 237 1.74 -7.52 0.04
CA ALA A 237 0.71 -8.28 -0.64
C ALA A 237 0.09 -7.50 -1.81
N TYR A 238 -0.19 -6.21 -1.61
CA TYR A 238 -0.68 -5.32 -2.65
C TYR A 238 0.32 -5.15 -3.80
N ALA A 239 1.61 -4.95 -3.46
CA ALA A 239 2.71 -4.87 -4.43
C ALA A 239 2.84 -6.14 -5.27
N GLY A 240 2.74 -7.32 -4.66
CA GLY A 240 2.74 -8.60 -5.38
C GLY A 240 1.59 -8.75 -6.37
N LEU A 241 0.39 -8.26 -6.01
CA LEU A 241 -0.76 -8.26 -6.93
C LEU A 241 -0.58 -7.25 -8.06
N MET A 242 -0.01 -6.06 -7.80
CA MET A 242 0.33 -5.09 -8.86
C MET A 242 1.30 -5.69 -9.86
N HIS A 243 2.31 -6.39 -9.40
CA HIS A 243 3.26 -7.11 -10.26
C HIS A 243 2.54 -8.07 -11.22
N ILE A 244 1.63 -8.92 -10.71
CA ILE A 244 0.83 -9.84 -11.53
C ILE A 244 -0.03 -9.09 -12.56
N VAL A 245 -0.61 -7.96 -12.18
CA VAL A 245 -1.43 -7.14 -13.09
C VAL A 245 -0.60 -6.70 -14.30
N TYR A 246 0.60 -6.16 -14.09
CA TYR A 246 1.45 -5.71 -15.19
C TYR A 246 1.95 -6.88 -16.04
N ASP A 247 2.25 -8.04 -15.42
CA ASP A 247 2.64 -9.23 -16.17
C ASP A 247 1.56 -9.67 -17.16
N LEU A 248 0.31 -9.61 -16.77
CA LEU A 248 -0.81 -10.11 -17.54
C LEU A 248 -1.41 -9.07 -18.49
N HIS A 249 -1.44 -7.79 -18.10
CA HIS A 249 -2.26 -6.77 -18.75
C HIS A 249 -1.47 -5.61 -19.39
N ARG A 250 -0.11 -5.65 -19.41
CA ARG A 250 0.68 -4.57 -20.04
C ARG A 250 0.43 -4.42 -21.54
N PHE A 251 0.19 -5.53 -22.23
CA PHE A 251 -0.13 -5.51 -23.67
C PHE A 251 -1.57 -5.08 -23.94
N ASP A 252 -2.50 -5.39 -23.04
CA ASP A 252 -3.89 -4.93 -23.14
C ASP A 252 -3.95 -3.39 -23.09
N LEU A 253 -2.99 -2.75 -22.39
CA LEU A 253 -2.85 -1.29 -22.40
C LEU A 253 -2.53 -0.75 -23.80
N LEU A 254 -1.63 -1.39 -24.55
CA LEU A 254 -1.29 -0.99 -25.92
C LEU A 254 -2.49 -1.16 -26.84
N ASP A 255 -3.17 -2.29 -26.75
CA ASP A 255 -4.40 -2.55 -27.53
C ASP A 255 -5.48 -1.50 -27.23
N ALA A 256 -5.68 -1.13 -25.97
CA ALA A 256 -6.63 -0.11 -25.56
C ALA A 256 -6.25 1.30 -26.06
N LEU A 257 -4.96 1.57 -26.23
CA LEU A 257 -4.44 2.83 -26.77
C LEU A 257 -4.28 2.82 -28.31
N HIS A 258 -4.63 1.71 -28.96
CA HIS A 258 -4.46 1.49 -30.39
C HIS A 258 -3.01 1.61 -30.87
N HIS A 259 -2.06 1.14 -30.08
CA HIS A 259 -0.65 1.05 -30.47
C HIS A 259 -0.31 -0.38 -30.90
N PRO A 260 0.55 -0.55 -31.91
CA PRO A 260 1.00 -1.88 -32.32
C PRO A 260 1.81 -2.54 -31.19
N LEU A 261 1.72 -3.89 -31.13
CA LEU A 261 2.52 -4.64 -30.18
C LEU A 261 4.01 -4.59 -30.57
N PRO A 262 4.92 -4.25 -29.68
CA PRO A 262 6.35 -4.19 -29.95
C PRO A 262 6.96 -5.59 -30.07
N ASP A 263 8.06 -5.69 -30.78
CA ASP A 263 8.95 -6.84 -30.68
C ASP A 263 9.63 -6.87 -29.32
N ARG A 264 10.13 -8.04 -28.92
CA ARG A 264 10.76 -8.23 -27.60
C ARG A 264 11.93 -7.28 -27.33
N ALA A 265 12.67 -6.90 -28.37
CA ALA A 265 13.81 -5.99 -28.25
C ALA A 265 13.37 -4.56 -27.95
N ASP A 266 12.22 -4.14 -28.48
CA ASP A 266 11.71 -2.77 -28.42
C ASP A 266 10.66 -2.59 -27.31
N GLU A 267 10.36 -3.64 -26.54
CA GLU A 267 9.29 -3.64 -25.52
C GLU A 267 9.48 -2.50 -24.51
N VAL A 268 10.68 -2.37 -23.94
CA VAL A 268 10.97 -1.38 -22.88
C VAL A 268 10.91 0.05 -23.44
N ASP A 269 11.46 0.26 -24.63
CA ASP A 269 11.48 1.59 -25.27
C ASP A 269 10.06 2.02 -25.67
N THR A 270 9.25 1.12 -26.21
CA THR A 270 7.85 1.39 -26.53
C THR A 270 7.05 1.76 -25.29
N PHE A 271 7.17 0.99 -24.22
CA PHE A 271 6.46 1.30 -22.97
C PHE A 271 6.97 2.57 -22.29
N TRP A 272 8.26 2.90 -22.42
CA TRP A 272 8.79 4.17 -21.96
C TRP A 272 8.16 5.35 -22.73
N GLN A 273 8.07 5.25 -24.08
CA GLN A 273 7.43 6.28 -24.91
C GLN A 273 5.94 6.44 -24.55
N VAL A 274 5.21 5.34 -24.34
CA VAL A 274 3.83 5.36 -23.87
C VAL A 274 3.74 6.08 -22.51
N SER A 275 4.68 5.81 -21.60
CA SER A 275 4.72 6.48 -20.28
C SER A 275 4.90 7.99 -20.41
N GLN A 276 5.77 8.46 -21.32
CA GLN A 276 5.96 9.87 -21.59
C GLN A 276 4.69 10.52 -22.16
N SER A 277 4.03 9.84 -23.11
CA SER A 277 2.75 10.29 -23.65
C SER A 277 1.67 10.40 -22.57
N LEU A 278 1.56 9.40 -21.69
CA LEU A 278 0.62 9.40 -20.55
C LEU A 278 0.90 10.50 -19.52
N ALA A 279 2.15 10.92 -19.40
CA ALA A 279 2.57 12.04 -18.53
C ALA A 279 2.32 13.43 -19.16
N GLY A 280 1.85 13.47 -20.42
CA GLY A 280 1.56 14.72 -21.14
C GLY A 280 2.80 15.37 -21.75
N HIS A 281 3.93 14.66 -21.87
CA HIS A 281 5.09 15.16 -22.60
C HIS A 281 4.84 15.08 -24.09
N PRO A 282 5.12 16.16 -24.87
CA PRO A 282 5.04 16.13 -26.32
C PRO A 282 6.19 15.27 -26.85
N THR A 283 5.97 14.00 -26.97
CA THR A 283 6.99 13.08 -27.42
C THR A 283 6.43 12.16 -28.46
N VAL A 284 7.25 11.99 -29.48
CA VAL A 284 7.37 10.83 -30.33
C VAL A 284 6.05 10.43 -31.01
N ASP A 285 6.10 10.41 -32.31
CA ASP A 285 5.14 9.75 -33.18
C ASP A 285 5.04 8.24 -32.84
N LEU A 286 4.26 7.92 -31.80
CA LEU A 286 3.85 6.55 -31.57
C LEU A 286 2.88 6.17 -32.68
N PRO A 287 3.16 5.14 -33.49
CA PRO A 287 2.28 4.73 -34.55
C PRO A 287 0.92 4.28 -33.99
N TYR A 288 -0.17 4.75 -34.57
CA TYR A 288 -1.52 4.28 -34.28
C TYR A 288 -1.92 3.17 -35.23
N ASP A 289 -2.48 2.08 -34.72
CA ASP A 289 -3.12 1.03 -35.52
C ASP A 289 -4.63 1.24 -35.54
N HIS A 290 -5.11 1.92 -36.59
CA HIS A 290 -6.53 2.20 -36.78
C HIS A 290 -7.31 1.02 -37.39
N GLY A 291 -6.66 -0.09 -37.74
CA GLY A 291 -7.24 -1.22 -38.44
C GLY A 291 -7.90 -2.30 -37.61
N ARG A 292 -7.60 -2.38 -36.32
CA ARG A 292 -8.16 -3.42 -35.46
C ARG A 292 -9.46 -3.00 -34.78
N ARG A 293 -10.58 -3.45 -35.36
CA ARG A 293 -11.85 -3.51 -34.61
C ARG A 293 -11.69 -4.52 -33.47
N PRO A 294 -12.07 -4.20 -32.21
CA PRO A 294 -12.16 -5.18 -31.15
C PRO A 294 -13.15 -6.28 -31.59
N GLY A 295 -12.68 -7.47 -31.88
CA GLY A 295 -13.53 -8.59 -32.27
C GLY A 295 -13.14 -9.33 -33.56
N SER A 296 -12.13 -8.92 -34.30
CA SER A 296 -11.74 -9.61 -35.57
C SER A 296 -10.79 -10.80 -35.37
N PHE A 297 -10.56 -11.27 -34.14
CA PHE A 297 -9.69 -12.43 -33.89
C PHE A 297 -10.33 -13.80 -34.14
N ARG A 298 -11.49 -13.83 -34.85
CA ARG A 298 -12.10 -15.09 -35.31
C ARG A 298 -12.60 -14.98 -36.75
N ARG A 299 -11.68 -15.11 -37.71
CA ARG A 299 -12.00 -15.63 -39.06
C ARG A 299 -10.71 -15.86 -39.86
N GLY A 300 -9.89 -16.74 -39.37
CA GLY A 300 -8.87 -17.42 -40.14
C GLY A 300 -9.19 -18.92 -40.22
N LEU A 301 -10.47 -19.25 -40.42
CA LEU A 301 -10.88 -20.57 -40.86
C LEU A 301 -11.27 -20.39 -42.33
N SER A 302 -10.34 -20.85 -43.20
CA SER A 302 -10.53 -21.07 -44.62
C SER A 302 -11.97 -21.45 -44.96
N ASP A 303 -12.56 -20.66 -45.87
CA ASP A 303 -13.82 -21.03 -46.54
C ASP A 303 -13.51 -22.25 -47.43
N PRO A 304 -14.18 -23.41 -47.25
CA PRO A 304 -13.95 -24.60 -48.05
C PRO A 304 -14.47 -24.49 -49.49
N ARG A 305 -14.90 -23.33 -49.95
CA ARG A 305 -15.53 -23.14 -51.27
C ARG A 305 -14.58 -22.80 -52.42
N ASP A 306 -13.29 -22.57 -52.16
CA ASP A 306 -12.32 -22.26 -53.22
C ASP A 306 -11.60 -23.50 -53.80
N ALA A 307 -12.05 -24.72 -53.45
CA ALA A 307 -11.43 -25.96 -53.91
C ALA A 307 -12.18 -26.66 -55.07
N HIS A 308 -13.14 -26.01 -55.74
CA HIS A 308 -13.80 -26.59 -56.93
C HIS A 308 -13.83 -25.57 -58.10
N GLY A 309 -12.81 -25.62 -58.94
CA GLY A 309 -12.79 -24.83 -60.13
C GLY A 309 -11.52 -24.90 -60.97
N SER A 310 -11.03 -26.10 -61.29
CA SER A 310 -10.19 -26.30 -62.52
C SER A 310 -9.98 -27.80 -62.81
N ALA A 311 -11.05 -28.43 -63.32
CA ALA A 311 -10.91 -29.62 -64.14
C ALA A 311 -12.03 -29.53 -65.15
N ASP A 312 -11.67 -29.03 -66.34
CA ASP A 312 -12.20 -29.39 -67.66
C ASP A 312 -11.72 -28.36 -68.66
N THR A 313 -10.76 -28.70 -69.45
CA THR A 313 -10.50 -28.75 -70.87
C THR A 313 -9.01 -28.84 -71.18
#